data_fe1786613325d7eba679db7ed9111a2e
#
_entry.id   fe1786613325d7eba679db7ed9111a2e
#
_cell.length_a   1.000
_cell.length_b   1.000
_cell.length_c   1.000
_cell.angle_alpha   90.00
_cell.angle_beta   90.00
_cell.angle_gamma   90.00
#
_symmetry.space_group_name_H-M   'P 1'
#
loop_
_entity.id
_entity.type
_entity.pdbx_description
1 polymer ?
#
loop_
_entity_poly.entity_id
_entity_poly.type
_entity_poly.pdbx_seq_one_letter_code
_entity_poly.pdbx_strand_id
1 'polypeptide(L)'
;MKKHFPLTSTRLLAATTAFAAAALVAACGGGGGSSTGSGTPPVDPAGAPVTIFDRTTAPSKLSAWHFVLSDGAKLTLNDGVVPYDLNTALFSDYAFKLRALYVPAGKQIGYKTDGTLDFPIGSAIMKTFYYPTATGTDAAYTGVARANQTVQGSSIDLSAYRLIETRVLVRQPDGTWTGLPYVWDADQKDATLKIGGASVALELVGGGGANEKFAYGVPNAQTCEKCHSTETSGGAGILPIGPKARNMNKSYAYDAATTKNQLVALDDLKLLSGFTGIATAPVNADWRDTTQTLEARAKAYLDSNCAHCHNPGGNASQSGLMLDYATVGTTTTPSKWGVCKKPLAYGGPGAPYRYGIEPGQADVSLLLYRMQHTATADVMPAVGRHVNHTEANAMIGDWINSLTLAACL
;
A
#
# COMPACT_ATOMS: atom_id res chain seq x y z
N MET A 1 59.39 10.60 -3.85
CA MET A 1 60.05 9.34 -3.49
C MET A 1 59.16 8.19 -3.95
N LYS A 2 59.58 7.56 -5.06
CA LYS A 2 58.95 6.35 -5.65
C LYS A 2 59.48 5.13 -4.93
N LYS A 3 58.63 4.20 -4.53
CA LYS A 3 59.08 2.81 -4.23
C LYS A 3 58.20 1.84 -5.02
N HIS A 4 58.82 1.24 -6.01
CA HIS A 4 58.36 0.02 -6.71
C HIS A 4 58.65 -1.20 -5.84
N PHE A 5 57.76 -2.20 -5.90
CA PHE A 5 58.09 -3.60 -5.59
C PHE A 5 57.41 -4.52 -6.62
N PRO A 6 58.09 -5.64 -6.99
CA PRO A 6 57.86 -6.33 -8.23
C PRO A 6 56.93 -7.55 -8.10
N LEU A 7 56.39 -7.89 -9.26
CA LEU A 7 55.67 -9.16 -9.55
C LEU A 7 56.58 -10.39 -9.47
N THR A 8 56.12 -11.44 -8.82
CA THR A 8 56.63 -12.82 -9.07
C THR A 8 55.50 -13.71 -9.45
N SER A 9 55.61 -14.21 -10.66
CA SER A 9 54.81 -15.30 -11.26
C SER A 9 55.30 -16.66 -10.77
N THR A 10 54.41 -17.56 -10.39
CA THR A 10 54.71 -18.98 -10.28
C THR A 10 53.60 -19.78 -10.95
N ARG A 11 53.98 -20.42 -12.06
CA ARG A 11 53.24 -21.50 -12.72
C ARG A 11 53.56 -22.83 -12.04
N LEU A 12 52.57 -23.71 -11.88
CA LEU A 12 52.71 -25.19 -11.94
C LEU A 12 51.31 -25.79 -11.97
N LEU A 13 51.01 -26.47 -12.92
CA LEU A 13 51.06 -27.85 -13.43
C LEU A 13 49.76 -28.63 -13.11
N ALA A 14 49.21 -29.12 -14.20
CA ALA A 14 48.07 -30.02 -14.28
C ALA A 14 48.37 -31.42 -13.69
N ALA A 15 47.36 -32.04 -13.14
CA ALA A 15 47.31 -33.50 -13.02
C ALA A 15 45.89 -33.98 -13.32
N THR A 16 45.78 -34.64 -14.45
CA THR A 16 44.63 -35.43 -14.90
C THR A 16 44.68 -36.81 -14.22
N THR A 17 43.58 -37.22 -13.63
CA THR A 17 43.33 -38.66 -13.39
C THR A 17 41.88 -38.97 -13.80
N ALA A 18 41.83 -39.75 -14.89
CA ALA A 18 40.63 -40.43 -15.35
C ALA A 18 40.42 -41.71 -14.53
N PHE A 19 39.20 -41.99 -14.11
CA PHE A 19 38.76 -43.35 -13.77
C PHE A 19 37.44 -43.63 -14.49
N ALA A 20 37.51 -44.63 -15.35
CA ALA A 20 36.40 -45.27 -16.04
C ALA A 20 35.97 -46.53 -15.30
N ALA A 21 34.73 -46.86 -15.39
CA ALA A 21 34.08 -48.16 -15.37
C ALA A 21 32.76 -48.06 -14.56
N ALA A 22 31.68 -48.68 -14.87
CA ALA A 22 31.25 -49.60 -15.92
C ALA A 22 29.71 -49.53 -16.00
N ALA A 23 29.21 -49.80 -17.17
CA ALA A 23 27.80 -49.90 -17.51
C ALA A 23 27.17 -51.19 -16.94
N LEU A 24 25.88 -51.09 -16.57
CA LEU A 24 24.97 -52.23 -16.62
C LEU A 24 23.65 -51.80 -17.27
N VAL A 25 23.42 -52.33 -18.44
CA VAL A 25 22.25 -52.19 -19.29
C VAL A 25 21.16 -53.14 -18.77
N ALA A 26 19.97 -52.60 -18.61
CA ALA A 26 18.77 -53.43 -18.71
C ALA A 26 17.77 -52.68 -19.57
N ALA A 27 17.59 -53.16 -20.77
CA ALA A 27 16.63 -52.70 -21.76
C ALA A 27 15.26 -53.37 -21.55
N CYS A 28 14.19 -52.59 -21.75
CA CYS A 28 12.93 -52.96 -22.42
C CYS A 28 12.08 -51.68 -22.47
N GLY A 29 11.91 -51.10 -23.60
CA GLY A 29 11.00 -51.40 -24.67
C GLY A 29 10.03 -50.26 -24.88
N GLY A 30 10.15 -49.47 -25.94
CA GLY A 30 9.02 -49.03 -26.75
C GLY A 30 8.50 -47.62 -26.57
N GLY A 31 8.57 -46.79 -27.62
CA GLY A 31 7.62 -45.76 -27.90
C GLY A 31 8.19 -44.34 -27.97
N GLY A 32 8.56 -43.89 -29.19
CA GLY A 32 8.96 -42.52 -29.46
C GLY A 32 7.79 -41.53 -29.33
N GLY A 33 8.08 -40.37 -28.83
CA GLY A 33 7.22 -39.20 -28.80
C GLY A 33 8.03 -38.03 -28.33
N SER A 34 8.62 -37.25 -29.28
CA SER A 34 9.20 -35.96 -28.96
C SER A 34 8.09 -35.02 -28.55
N SER A 35 7.82 -34.85 -27.27
CA SER A 35 7.05 -33.75 -26.76
C SER A 35 8.00 -32.68 -26.24
N THR A 36 8.13 -31.58 -26.99
CA THR A 36 8.62 -30.31 -26.49
C THR A 36 7.66 -29.88 -25.38
N GLY A 37 7.97 -30.25 -24.15
CA GLY A 37 7.22 -29.82 -22.98
C GLY A 37 7.42 -28.32 -22.80
N SER A 38 6.46 -27.54 -23.26
CA SER A 38 6.20 -26.23 -22.69
C SER A 38 5.78 -26.46 -21.23
N GLY A 39 6.75 -26.32 -20.34
CA GLY A 39 6.48 -26.39 -18.91
C GLY A 39 5.53 -25.27 -18.53
N THR A 40 4.23 -25.59 -18.41
CA THR A 40 3.27 -24.78 -17.69
C THR A 40 3.81 -24.64 -16.28
N PRO A 41 3.96 -23.38 -15.76
CA PRO A 41 4.30 -23.19 -14.35
C PRO A 41 3.31 -23.99 -13.50
N PRO A 42 3.74 -24.59 -12.38
CA PRO A 42 2.84 -25.32 -11.51
C PRO A 42 1.72 -24.38 -11.09
N VAL A 43 0.50 -24.68 -11.47
CA VAL A 43 -0.69 -24.04 -10.92
C VAL A 43 -0.78 -24.51 -9.48
N ASP A 44 -0.66 -23.58 -8.53
CA ASP A 44 -0.82 -23.86 -7.10
C ASP A 44 -2.15 -24.57 -6.89
N PRO A 45 -2.19 -25.73 -6.20
CA PRO A 45 -3.44 -26.42 -5.96
C PRO A 45 -4.33 -25.50 -5.13
N ALA A 46 -5.54 -25.23 -5.62
CA ALA A 46 -6.56 -24.48 -4.88
C ALA A 46 -6.74 -25.14 -3.50
N GLY A 47 -6.57 -24.34 -2.43
CA GLY A 47 -6.73 -24.84 -1.06
C GLY A 47 -5.42 -25.19 -0.31
N ALA A 48 -4.23 -24.94 -0.85
CA ALA A 48 -3.01 -25.02 -0.06
C ALA A 48 -3.06 -23.99 1.09
N PRO A 49 -2.73 -24.37 2.35
CA PRO A 49 -2.77 -23.44 3.48
C PRO A 49 -1.83 -22.27 3.29
N VAL A 50 -2.23 -21.10 3.78
CA VAL A 50 -1.35 -19.93 3.83
C VAL A 50 -0.05 -20.28 4.56
N THR A 51 1.07 -19.94 3.94
CA THR A 51 2.42 -20.13 4.49
C THR A 51 2.99 -18.78 4.86
N ILE A 52 3.48 -18.64 6.11
CA ILE A 52 4.11 -17.41 6.58
C ILE A 52 5.63 -17.57 6.56
N PHE A 53 6.29 -16.63 5.94
CA PHE A 53 7.75 -16.55 5.86
C PHE A 53 8.26 -15.36 6.68
N ASP A 54 9.46 -15.50 7.22
CA ASP A 54 10.16 -14.37 7.81
C ASP A 54 10.90 -13.53 6.74
N ARG A 55 11.51 -12.41 7.18
CA ARG A 55 12.22 -11.50 6.27
C ARG A 55 13.42 -12.14 5.57
N THR A 56 14.01 -13.21 6.14
CA THR A 56 15.21 -13.87 5.61
C THR A 56 14.87 -15.00 4.66
N THR A 57 13.68 -15.55 4.78
CA THR A 57 13.14 -16.66 3.98
C THR A 57 12.07 -16.23 3.00
N ALA A 58 11.83 -14.91 2.86
CA ALA A 58 10.81 -14.37 1.95
C ALA A 58 10.97 -14.93 0.53
N PRO A 59 9.93 -15.57 -0.02
CA PRO A 59 10.02 -16.24 -1.31
C PRO A 59 10.14 -15.22 -2.45
N SER A 60 10.79 -15.60 -3.54
CA SER A 60 10.92 -14.77 -4.73
C SER A 60 9.60 -14.58 -5.49
N LYS A 61 8.63 -15.47 -5.28
CA LYS A 61 7.31 -15.47 -5.91
C LYS A 61 6.20 -15.32 -4.87
N LEU A 62 5.18 -14.51 -5.23
CA LEU A 62 4.03 -14.23 -4.35
C LEU A 62 3.19 -15.49 -4.11
N SER A 63 3.07 -16.36 -5.12
CA SER A 63 2.30 -17.61 -5.04
C SER A 63 2.71 -18.50 -3.87
N ALA A 64 4.00 -18.52 -3.49
CA ALA A 64 4.49 -19.34 -2.39
C ALA A 64 3.89 -19.00 -1.01
N TRP A 65 3.33 -17.79 -0.84
CA TRP A 65 2.60 -17.42 0.38
C TRP A 65 1.22 -18.06 0.47
N HIS A 66 0.65 -18.45 -0.65
CA HIS A 66 -0.73 -18.91 -0.76
C HIS A 66 -1.78 -17.89 -0.23
N PHE A 67 -1.50 -16.58 -0.32
CA PHE A 67 -2.50 -15.57 0.00
C PHE A 67 -3.54 -15.40 -1.10
N VAL A 68 -3.09 -15.55 -2.33
CA VAL A 68 -3.89 -15.38 -3.55
C VAL A 68 -3.60 -16.48 -4.54
N LEU A 69 -4.60 -16.78 -5.36
CA LEU A 69 -4.53 -17.70 -6.50
C LEU A 69 -4.78 -16.89 -7.76
N SER A 70 -3.90 -16.99 -8.75
CA SER A 70 -4.08 -16.35 -10.05
C SER A 70 -3.81 -17.34 -11.18
N ASP A 71 -4.76 -17.43 -12.11
CA ASP A 71 -4.63 -18.22 -13.34
C ASP A 71 -4.32 -17.37 -14.58
N GLY A 72 -4.18 -16.06 -14.39
CA GLY A 72 -4.01 -15.07 -15.46
C GLY A 72 -5.33 -14.54 -16.02
N ALA A 73 -6.47 -15.13 -15.65
CA ALA A 73 -7.80 -14.62 -15.98
C ALA A 73 -8.51 -14.04 -14.76
N LYS A 74 -8.23 -14.57 -13.59
CA LYS A 74 -8.81 -14.14 -12.32
C LYS A 74 -7.80 -14.22 -11.18
N LEU A 75 -7.78 -13.22 -10.32
CA LEU A 75 -7.14 -13.27 -9.01
C LEU A 75 -8.21 -13.53 -7.96
N THR A 76 -7.99 -14.50 -7.05
CA THR A 76 -8.91 -14.80 -5.95
C THR A 76 -8.12 -14.89 -4.64
N LEU A 77 -8.68 -14.37 -3.54
CA LEU A 77 -8.11 -14.60 -2.21
C LEU A 77 -8.25 -16.05 -1.83
N ASN A 78 -7.23 -16.61 -1.20
CA ASN A 78 -7.26 -17.98 -0.70
C ASN A 78 -8.08 -18.10 0.61
N ASP A 79 -8.40 -19.32 0.99
CA ASP A 79 -9.10 -19.61 2.23
C ASP A 79 -8.35 -19.09 3.45
N GLY A 80 -9.07 -18.53 4.42
CA GLY A 80 -8.52 -17.91 5.61
C GLY A 80 -7.97 -16.49 5.41
N VAL A 81 -7.95 -15.97 4.18
CA VAL A 81 -7.58 -14.60 3.85
C VAL A 81 -8.84 -13.74 3.75
N VAL A 82 -8.99 -12.76 4.63
CA VAL A 82 -10.20 -11.95 4.75
C VAL A 82 -10.03 -10.60 4.07
N PRO A 83 -10.85 -10.26 3.06
CA PRO A 83 -10.81 -8.95 2.44
C PRO A 83 -11.33 -7.87 3.38
N TYR A 84 -10.79 -6.65 3.23
CA TYR A 84 -11.29 -5.46 3.90
C TYR A 84 -11.06 -4.21 3.05
N ASP A 85 -11.76 -3.13 3.40
CA ASP A 85 -11.57 -1.83 2.80
C ASP A 85 -11.63 -0.73 3.87
N LEU A 86 -11.31 0.50 3.49
CA LEU A 86 -11.26 1.66 4.37
C LEU A 86 -12.35 2.65 4.00
N ASN A 87 -12.94 3.35 4.99
CA ASN A 87 -13.89 4.43 4.73
C ASN A 87 -13.29 5.47 3.80
N THR A 88 -12.13 5.98 4.14
CA THR A 88 -11.32 6.83 3.28
C THR A 88 -9.98 6.13 3.02
N ALA A 89 -9.70 5.81 1.77
CA ALA A 89 -8.48 5.14 1.36
C ALA A 89 -7.35 6.13 1.12
N LEU A 90 -6.10 5.69 1.38
CA LEU A 90 -4.91 6.41 0.94
C LEU A 90 -4.87 6.43 -0.60
N PHE A 91 -4.70 7.61 -1.18
CA PHE A 91 -4.55 7.80 -2.61
C PHE A 91 -3.19 7.27 -3.11
N SER A 92 -3.16 6.65 -4.26
CA SER A 92 -1.96 6.16 -4.95
C SER A 92 -2.24 6.17 -6.44
N ASP A 93 -2.12 7.34 -7.06
CA ASP A 93 -2.19 7.53 -8.52
C ASP A 93 -3.40 6.86 -9.19
N TYR A 94 -4.58 6.91 -8.57
CA TYR A 94 -5.83 6.25 -8.99
C TYR A 94 -5.80 4.72 -9.01
N ALA A 95 -4.74 4.08 -8.51
CA ALA A 95 -4.75 2.63 -8.37
C ALA A 95 -5.88 2.15 -7.45
N PHE A 96 -6.64 1.17 -7.89
CA PHE A 96 -7.57 0.41 -7.05
C PHE A 96 -6.78 -0.47 -6.09
N LYS A 97 -7.39 -0.89 -4.99
CA LYS A 97 -6.71 -1.70 -3.98
C LYS A 97 -7.62 -2.83 -3.50
N LEU A 98 -7.20 -4.07 -3.73
CA LEU A 98 -7.71 -5.20 -2.97
C LEU A 98 -6.83 -5.33 -1.71
N ARG A 99 -7.45 -5.15 -0.56
CA ARG A 99 -6.81 -5.30 0.74
C ARG A 99 -7.31 -6.56 1.41
N ALA A 100 -6.41 -7.30 2.00
CA ALA A 100 -6.78 -8.49 2.76
C ALA A 100 -5.88 -8.65 3.98
N LEU A 101 -6.35 -9.39 4.95
CA LEU A 101 -5.61 -9.75 6.15
C LEU A 101 -5.66 -11.27 6.37
N TYR A 102 -4.60 -11.77 6.96
CA TYR A 102 -4.50 -13.15 7.44
C TYR A 102 -4.12 -13.14 8.91
N VAL A 103 -4.79 -13.95 9.69
CA VAL A 103 -4.50 -14.18 11.11
C VAL A 103 -4.26 -15.66 11.32
N PRO A 104 -3.16 -16.07 11.96
CA PRO A 104 -2.89 -17.48 12.22
C PRO A 104 -4.00 -18.16 12.99
N ALA A 105 -4.26 -19.44 12.71
CA ALA A 105 -5.30 -20.22 13.35
C ALA A 105 -5.20 -20.15 14.89
N GLY A 106 -6.34 -19.94 15.55
CA GLY A 106 -6.42 -19.83 17.01
C GLY A 106 -5.89 -18.53 17.60
N LYS A 107 -5.46 -17.55 16.77
CA LYS A 107 -5.06 -16.21 17.20
C LYS A 107 -6.15 -15.19 16.89
N GLN A 108 -6.10 -14.05 17.57
CA GLN A 108 -7.06 -12.97 17.39
C GLN A 108 -6.35 -11.63 17.32
N ILE A 109 -6.93 -10.70 16.58
CA ILE A 109 -6.57 -9.30 16.52
C ILE A 109 -7.12 -8.61 17.76
N GLY A 110 -6.30 -7.92 18.53
CA GLY A 110 -6.77 -7.07 19.64
C GLY A 110 -7.49 -5.84 19.10
N TYR A 111 -8.75 -5.65 19.47
CA TYR A 111 -9.51 -4.45 19.15
C TYR A 111 -8.94 -3.24 19.89
N LYS A 112 -8.81 -2.13 19.17
CA LYS A 112 -8.47 -0.81 19.74
C LYS A 112 -9.44 0.21 19.19
N THR A 113 -9.97 1.06 20.06
CA THR A 113 -10.82 2.19 19.65
C THR A 113 -10.01 3.27 18.93
N ASP A 114 -8.73 3.36 19.26
CA ASP A 114 -7.81 4.30 18.65
C ASP A 114 -6.52 3.62 18.15
N GLY A 115 -5.90 4.21 17.13
CA GLY A 115 -4.71 3.62 16.51
C GLY A 115 -5.00 2.37 15.67
N THR A 116 -3.94 1.69 15.30
CA THR A 116 -3.99 0.44 14.52
C THR A 116 -4.43 -0.72 15.42
N LEU A 117 -5.26 -1.62 14.89
CA LEU A 117 -5.63 -2.87 15.54
C LEU A 117 -4.37 -3.70 15.88
N ASP A 118 -4.39 -4.44 16.98
CA ASP A 118 -3.23 -5.20 17.44
C ASP A 118 -3.20 -6.61 16.85
N PHE A 119 -2.45 -6.80 15.79
CA PHE A 119 -2.34 -8.08 15.09
C PHE A 119 -1.38 -9.02 15.82
N PRO A 120 -1.69 -10.32 15.98
CA PRO A 120 -0.77 -11.28 16.58
C PRO A 120 0.45 -11.58 15.67
N ILE A 121 1.53 -12.09 16.26
CA ILE A 121 2.70 -12.60 15.52
C ILE A 121 2.27 -13.61 14.47
N GLY A 122 2.84 -13.52 13.26
CA GLY A 122 2.50 -14.34 12.11
C GLY A 122 1.30 -13.82 11.31
N SER A 123 0.68 -12.71 11.72
CA SER A 123 -0.33 -12.05 10.87
C SER A 123 0.31 -11.43 9.65
N ALA A 124 -0.44 -11.40 8.56
CA ALA A 124 -0.08 -10.70 7.35
C ALA A 124 -1.18 -9.74 6.88
N ILE A 125 -0.77 -8.61 6.32
CA ILE A 125 -1.66 -7.64 5.68
C ILE A 125 -1.19 -7.50 4.24
N MET A 126 -2.08 -7.77 3.32
CA MET A 126 -1.82 -7.72 1.89
C MET A 126 -2.55 -6.54 1.25
N LYS A 127 -1.91 -5.90 0.29
CA LYS A 127 -2.51 -4.83 -0.52
C LYS A 127 -2.07 -4.95 -1.97
N THR A 128 -2.98 -5.39 -2.83
CA THR A 128 -2.79 -5.49 -4.27
C THR A 128 -3.28 -4.22 -4.95
N PHE A 129 -2.41 -3.58 -5.72
CA PHE A 129 -2.70 -2.38 -6.50
C PHE A 129 -2.98 -2.79 -7.94
N TYR A 130 -4.08 -2.29 -8.46
CA TYR A 130 -4.53 -2.64 -9.81
C TYR A 130 -5.34 -1.50 -10.43
N TYR A 131 -5.51 -1.53 -11.73
CA TYR A 131 -6.28 -0.53 -12.48
C TYR A 131 -7.26 -1.19 -13.43
N PRO A 132 -8.36 -0.54 -13.79
CA PRO A 132 -9.10 -0.92 -14.99
C PRO A 132 -8.19 -0.80 -16.20
N THR A 133 -8.29 -1.75 -17.15
CA THR A 133 -7.52 -1.72 -18.38
C THR A 133 -7.99 -0.60 -19.30
N ALA A 134 -7.05 0.02 -20.03
CA ALA A 134 -7.35 0.99 -21.06
C ALA A 134 -6.34 0.89 -22.19
N THR A 135 -6.74 1.34 -23.40
CA THR A 135 -5.82 1.46 -24.51
C THR A 135 -5.08 2.77 -24.40
N GLY A 136 -3.78 2.69 -24.17
CA GLY A 136 -2.88 3.84 -24.17
C GLY A 136 -2.53 4.30 -25.60
N THR A 137 -1.90 5.45 -25.70
CA THR A 137 -1.44 6.03 -26.97
C THR A 137 0.02 5.74 -27.27
N ASP A 138 0.75 5.19 -26.29
CA ASP A 138 2.20 4.95 -26.37
C ASP A 138 2.53 3.52 -25.92
N ALA A 139 3.07 2.73 -26.84
CA ALA A 139 3.43 1.33 -26.58
C ALA A 139 4.52 1.12 -25.51
N ALA A 140 5.26 2.18 -25.14
CA ALA A 140 6.24 2.13 -24.06
C ALA A 140 5.60 2.18 -22.66
N TYR A 141 4.30 2.47 -22.58
CA TYR A 141 3.53 2.59 -21.36
C TYR A 141 2.39 1.58 -21.30
N THR A 142 2.08 1.04 -20.14
CA THR A 142 0.86 0.26 -19.94
C THR A 142 -0.32 1.22 -19.77
N GLY A 143 -1.29 1.17 -20.69
CA GLY A 143 -2.52 1.96 -20.61
C GLY A 143 -3.41 1.47 -19.46
N VAL A 144 -3.85 2.40 -18.60
CA VAL A 144 -4.75 2.15 -17.46
C VAL A 144 -5.79 3.26 -17.38
N ALA A 145 -7.01 2.94 -16.96
CA ALA A 145 -8.06 3.94 -16.88
C ALA A 145 -8.01 4.72 -15.55
N ARG A 146 -8.23 6.03 -15.65
CA ARG A 146 -8.50 6.89 -14.51
C ARG A 146 -9.93 6.66 -14.05
N ALA A 147 -10.09 6.10 -12.87
CA ALA A 147 -11.40 5.83 -12.28
C ALA A 147 -11.34 5.85 -10.75
N ASN A 148 -12.49 6.03 -10.12
CA ASN A 148 -12.64 5.85 -8.69
C ASN A 148 -13.05 4.40 -8.41
N GLN A 149 -12.42 3.77 -7.42
CA GLN A 149 -12.74 2.39 -7.07
C GLN A 149 -14.15 2.26 -6.52
N THR A 150 -14.94 1.38 -7.13
CA THR A 150 -16.28 0.99 -6.67
C THR A 150 -16.38 -0.51 -6.40
N VAL A 151 -15.37 -1.28 -6.83
CA VAL A 151 -15.36 -2.74 -6.74
C VAL A 151 -14.95 -3.19 -5.34
N GLN A 152 -15.69 -4.13 -4.79
CA GLN A 152 -15.41 -4.87 -3.56
C GLN A 152 -15.44 -6.36 -3.85
N GLY A 153 -15.14 -7.19 -2.86
CA GLY A 153 -15.15 -8.65 -2.99
C GLY A 153 -13.78 -9.28 -2.75
N SER A 154 -13.68 -10.58 -2.96
CA SER A 154 -12.49 -11.39 -2.72
C SER A 154 -11.74 -11.76 -4.00
N SER A 155 -12.11 -11.19 -5.14
CA SER A 155 -11.49 -11.52 -6.44
C SER A 155 -11.44 -10.33 -7.38
N ILE A 156 -10.54 -10.41 -8.38
CA ILE A 156 -10.34 -9.41 -9.44
C ILE A 156 -10.41 -10.15 -10.78
N ASP A 157 -11.26 -9.68 -11.68
CA ASP A 157 -11.34 -10.15 -13.07
C ASP A 157 -10.22 -9.51 -13.90
N LEU A 158 -9.25 -10.30 -14.36
CA LEU A 158 -8.07 -9.82 -15.08
C LEU A 158 -8.35 -9.54 -16.57
N SER A 159 -9.55 -9.84 -17.06
CA SER A 159 -9.99 -9.38 -18.39
C SER A 159 -10.31 -7.87 -18.38
N ALA A 160 -10.75 -7.34 -17.24
CA ALA A 160 -11.12 -5.94 -17.05
C ALA A 160 -10.07 -5.12 -16.28
N TYR A 161 -9.16 -5.78 -15.56
CA TYR A 161 -8.21 -5.12 -14.67
C TYR A 161 -6.78 -5.61 -14.87
N ARG A 162 -5.83 -4.73 -14.63
CA ARG A 162 -4.39 -4.99 -14.65
C ARG A 162 -3.79 -4.87 -13.27
N LEU A 163 -3.17 -5.93 -12.78
CA LEU A 163 -2.41 -5.93 -11.52
C LEU A 163 -1.05 -5.27 -11.75
N ILE A 164 -0.62 -4.46 -10.79
CA ILE A 164 0.67 -3.76 -10.84
C ILE A 164 1.61 -4.32 -9.78
N GLU A 165 1.22 -4.24 -8.51
CA GLU A 165 2.01 -4.76 -7.40
C GLU A 165 1.13 -5.33 -6.29
N THR A 166 1.70 -6.20 -5.49
CA THR A 166 1.16 -6.61 -4.19
C THR A 166 2.19 -6.35 -3.11
N ARG A 167 1.82 -5.58 -2.09
CA ARG A 167 2.64 -5.37 -0.89
C ARG A 167 2.14 -6.29 0.21
N VAL A 168 3.07 -7.03 0.81
CA VAL A 168 2.81 -7.91 1.96
C VAL A 168 3.51 -7.33 3.17
N LEU A 169 2.76 -7.02 4.23
CA LEU A 169 3.27 -6.68 5.54
C LEU A 169 3.09 -7.90 6.44
N VAL A 170 4.18 -8.40 7.04
CA VAL A 170 4.16 -9.58 7.90
C VAL A 170 4.67 -9.22 9.28
N ARG A 171 3.92 -9.61 10.34
CA ARG A 171 4.37 -9.49 11.72
C ARG A 171 5.32 -10.62 12.07
N GLN A 172 6.58 -10.28 12.29
CA GLN A 172 7.68 -11.20 12.50
C GLN A 172 7.65 -11.83 13.90
N PRO A 173 8.39 -12.94 14.14
CA PRO A 173 8.50 -13.56 15.47
C PRO A 173 9.03 -12.63 16.56
N ASP A 174 9.86 -11.64 16.21
CA ASP A 174 10.36 -10.62 17.13
C ASP A 174 9.35 -9.49 17.42
N GLY A 175 8.13 -9.58 16.86
CA GLY A 175 7.07 -8.61 17.00
C GLY A 175 7.16 -7.40 16.07
N THR A 176 8.22 -7.28 15.28
CA THR A 176 8.36 -6.23 14.26
C THR A 176 7.54 -6.55 13.01
N TRP A 177 7.39 -5.56 12.12
CA TRP A 177 6.76 -5.76 10.83
C TRP A 177 7.80 -5.66 9.71
N THR A 178 7.63 -6.46 8.68
CA THR A 178 8.44 -6.41 7.45
C THR A 178 7.55 -6.18 6.25
N GLY A 179 7.93 -5.23 5.41
CA GLY A 179 7.23 -4.92 4.15
C GLY A 179 7.95 -5.55 2.96
N LEU A 180 7.22 -6.27 2.14
CA LEU A 180 7.72 -7.01 0.98
C LEU A 180 6.91 -6.63 -0.27
N PRO A 181 7.51 -5.91 -1.24
CA PRO A 181 6.85 -5.54 -2.49
C PRO A 181 7.05 -6.61 -3.56
N TYR A 182 5.96 -7.06 -4.18
CA TYR A 182 5.94 -7.97 -5.33
C TYR A 182 5.36 -7.25 -6.54
N VAL A 183 6.04 -7.29 -7.67
CA VAL A 183 5.58 -6.75 -8.96
C VAL A 183 5.00 -7.87 -9.80
N TRP A 184 3.78 -7.68 -10.30
CA TRP A 184 3.09 -8.66 -11.13
C TRP A 184 3.77 -8.85 -12.46
N ASP A 185 3.95 -10.12 -12.85
CA ASP A 185 4.52 -10.51 -14.13
C ASP A 185 3.55 -10.14 -15.28
N ALA A 186 4.06 -10.07 -16.49
CA ALA A 186 3.29 -9.60 -17.64
C ALA A 186 2.04 -10.46 -17.95
N ASP A 187 2.13 -11.76 -17.69
CA ASP A 187 1.06 -12.74 -17.86
C ASP A 187 0.03 -12.77 -16.72
N GLN A 188 0.25 -11.97 -15.67
CA GLN A 188 -0.63 -11.81 -14.51
C GLN A 188 -0.86 -13.09 -13.69
N LYS A 189 0.00 -14.10 -13.84
CA LYS A 189 -0.14 -15.38 -13.12
C LYS A 189 0.55 -15.37 -11.77
N ASP A 190 1.65 -14.64 -11.65
CA ASP A 190 2.39 -14.51 -10.41
C ASP A 190 3.04 -13.12 -10.29
N ALA A 191 3.62 -12.83 -9.14
CA ALA A 191 4.35 -11.61 -8.89
C ALA A 191 5.73 -11.91 -8.30
N THR A 192 6.72 -11.11 -8.70
CA THR A 192 8.13 -11.29 -8.34
C THR A 192 8.53 -10.27 -7.27
N LEU A 193 9.21 -10.74 -6.21
CA LEU A 193 9.75 -9.90 -5.13
C LEU A 193 10.74 -8.87 -5.66
N LYS A 194 10.56 -7.61 -5.29
CA LYS A 194 11.42 -6.47 -5.67
C LYS A 194 11.87 -5.68 -4.45
N ILE A 195 12.77 -6.25 -3.64
CA ILE A 195 13.26 -5.62 -2.39
C ILE A 195 13.83 -4.21 -2.64
N GLY A 196 14.53 -4.02 -3.76
CA GLY A 196 15.05 -2.72 -4.19
C GLY A 196 14.00 -1.76 -4.73
N GLY A 197 12.73 -2.15 -4.78
CA GLY A 197 11.68 -1.42 -5.46
C GLY A 197 11.71 -1.63 -6.96
N ALA A 198 10.78 -0.99 -7.66
CA ALA A 198 10.68 -1.02 -9.12
C ALA A 198 9.96 0.23 -9.62
N SER A 199 9.98 0.42 -10.93
CA SER A 199 9.21 1.44 -11.64
C SER A 199 8.41 0.77 -12.75
N VAL A 200 7.12 1.10 -12.84
CA VAL A 200 6.23 0.61 -13.90
C VAL A 200 5.75 1.81 -14.71
N ALA A 201 6.04 1.82 -16.01
CA ALA A 201 5.61 2.91 -16.89
C ALA A 201 4.10 2.78 -17.17
N LEU A 202 3.31 3.74 -16.70
CA LEU A 202 1.86 3.78 -16.86
C LEU A 202 1.42 5.01 -17.64
N GLU A 203 0.41 4.84 -18.48
CA GLU A 203 -0.35 5.90 -19.12
C GLU A 203 -1.77 5.90 -18.56
N LEU A 204 -2.11 6.91 -17.75
CA LEU A 204 -3.44 7.08 -17.17
C LEU A 204 -4.36 7.73 -18.19
N VAL A 205 -5.34 6.97 -18.65
CA VAL A 205 -6.27 7.34 -19.72
C VAL A 205 -7.61 7.78 -19.15
N GLY A 206 -8.15 8.87 -19.63
CA GLY A 206 -9.46 9.40 -19.22
C GLY A 206 -9.36 10.54 -18.21
N GLY A 207 -10.51 10.91 -17.62
CA GLY A 207 -10.58 12.05 -16.69
C GLY A 207 -10.87 13.39 -17.35
N GLY A 208 -11.20 13.41 -18.64
CA GLY A 208 -11.63 14.64 -19.36
C GLY A 208 -10.48 15.55 -19.80
N GLY A 209 -9.23 15.13 -19.62
CA GLY A 209 -8.03 15.85 -20.05
C GLY A 209 -7.11 15.00 -20.93
N ALA A 210 -5.88 15.47 -21.17
CA ALA A 210 -4.85 14.69 -21.81
C ALA A 210 -4.45 13.49 -20.94
N ASN A 211 -4.05 12.38 -21.59
CA ASN A 211 -3.50 11.24 -20.87
C ASN A 211 -2.25 11.63 -20.08
N GLU A 212 -2.11 11.12 -18.88
CA GLU A 212 -0.96 11.39 -18.00
C GLU A 212 0.01 10.21 -18.01
N LYS A 213 1.25 10.44 -18.47
CA LYS A 213 2.32 9.44 -18.47
C LYS A 213 3.16 9.63 -17.22
N PHE A 214 3.37 8.55 -16.47
CA PHE A 214 4.17 8.59 -15.25
C PHE A 214 4.85 7.25 -14.96
N ALA A 215 5.87 7.30 -14.13
CA ALA A 215 6.55 6.12 -13.63
C ALA A 215 5.96 5.76 -12.26
N TYR A 216 5.07 4.77 -12.23
CA TYR A 216 4.50 4.26 -10.98
C TYR A 216 5.61 3.66 -10.12
N GLY A 217 5.83 4.22 -8.94
CA GLY A 217 6.89 3.80 -8.03
C GLY A 217 6.46 2.66 -7.12
N VAL A 218 7.04 1.48 -7.30
CA VAL A 218 6.98 0.39 -6.32
C VAL A 218 8.04 0.66 -5.25
N PRO A 219 7.67 0.86 -3.97
CA PRO A 219 8.61 1.28 -2.95
C PRO A 219 9.60 0.17 -2.59
N ASN A 220 10.83 0.54 -2.27
CA ASN A 220 11.78 -0.31 -1.57
C ASN A 220 11.52 -0.31 -0.05
N ALA A 221 12.25 -1.13 0.71
CA ALA A 221 12.09 -1.25 2.16
C ALA A 221 12.24 0.10 2.89
N GLN A 222 13.24 0.92 2.53
CA GLN A 222 13.48 2.25 3.13
C GLN A 222 12.34 3.22 2.81
N THR A 223 11.75 3.12 1.63
CA THR A 223 10.59 3.93 1.25
C THR A 223 9.34 3.54 2.04
N CYS A 224 9.19 2.25 2.36
CA CYS A 224 8.11 1.79 3.23
C CYS A 224 8.22 2.42 4.64
N GLU A 225 9.42 2.49 5.20
CA GLU A 225 9.67 3.11 6.50
C GLU A 225 9.27 4.59 6.54
N LYS A 226 9.44 5.35 5.46
CA LYS A 226 9.07 6.78 5.42
C LYS A 226 7.60 7.04 5.78
N CYS A 227 6.70 6.13 5.43
CA CYS A 227 5.28 6.24 5.73
C CYS A 227 4.85 5.40 6.92
N HIS A 228 5.49 4.24 7.13
CA HIS A 228 5.07 3.24 8.09
C HIS A 228 5.84 3.32 9.42
N SER A 229 6.94 4.09 9.51
CA SER A 229 7.66 4.23 10.77
C SER A 229 6.91 5.13 11.75
N THR A 230 6.91 4.71 13.00
CA THR A 230 6.52 5.55 14.14
C THR A 230 7.61 5.46 15.19
N GLU A 231 7.95 6.58 15.82
CA GLU A 231 8.74 6.57 17.04
C GLU A 231 7.86 5.97 18.15
N THR A 232 8.00 4.67 18.34
CA THR A 232 7.47 4.02 19.55
C THR A 232 8.55 3.97 20.59
N SER A 233 8.19 3.91 21.87
CA SER A 233 9.11 3.80 23.02
C SER A 233 10.05 2.59 22.99
N GLY A 234 10.06 1.80 21.91
CA GLY A 234 10.92 0.63 21.67
C GLY A 234 11.78 0.69 20.42
N GLY A 235 11.85 1.83 19.71
CA GLY A 235 12.62 2.00 18.48
C GLY A 235 11.76 2.25 17.23
N ALA A 236 12.41 2.75 16.17
CA ALA A 236 11.75 2.94 14.88
C ALA A 236 11.37 1.58 14.28
N GLY A 237 10.11 1.38 13.97
CA GLY A 237 9.59 0.16 13.35
C GLY A 237 8.49 0.46 12.33
N ILE A 238 8.29 -0.46 11.39
CA ILE A 238 7.16 -0.40 10.46
C ILE A 238 5.89 -0.79 11.19
N LEU A 239 4.80 -0.02 11.01
CA LEU A 239 3.46 -0.35 11.48
C LEU A 239 2.44 -0.30 10.34
N PRO A 240 1.39 -1.14 10.37
CA PRO A 240 0.25 -0.99 9.48
C PRO A 240 -0.44 0.37 9.69
N ILE A 241 -0.76 1.06 8.59
CA ILE A 241 -1.38 2.40 8.65
C ILE A 241 -2.92 2.30 8.59
N GLY A 242 -3.43 1.40 7.72
CA GLY A 242 -4.83 1.37 7.33
C GLY A 242 -5.81 0.76 8.33
N PRO A 243 -5.53 -0.44 8.90
CA PRO A 243 -6.52 -1.20 9.67
C PRO A 243 -6.70 -0.64 11.08
N LYS A 244 -7.38 0.50 11.16
CA LYS A 244 -7.87 1.14 12.40
C LYS A 244 -9.38 0.90 12.49
N ALA A 245 -9.92 0.75 13.69
CA ALA A 245 -11.36 0.52 13.89
C ALA A 245 -12.21 1.55 13.14
N ARG A 246 -11.88 2.85 13.25
CA ARG A 246 -12.59 3.93 12.58
C ARG A 246 -12.61 3.84 11.06
N ASN A 247 -11.55 3.28 10.45
CA ASN A 247 -11.45 3.12 8.99
C ASN A 247 -12.16 1.87 8.49
N MET A 248 -12.28 0.83 9.35
CA MET A 248 -12.88 -0.45 9.02
C MET A 248 -14.35 -0.55 9.46
N ASN A 249 -14.85 0.41 10.24
CA ASN A 249 -16.27 0.46 10.61
C ASN A 249 -17.11 0.92 9.42
N LYS A 250 -17.29 0.02 8.45
CA LYS A 250 -18.12 0.17 7.25
C LYS A 250 -18.61 -1.19 6.76
N SER A 251 -19.67 -1.18 5.98
CA SER A 251 -20.14 -2.37 5.28
C SER A 251 -19.21 -2.73 4.12
N TYR A 252 -19.01 -4.03 3.92
CA TYR A 252 -18.24 -4.61 2.83
C TYR A 252 -19.04 -5.73 2.16
N ALA A 253 -19.09 -5.75 0.83
CA ALA A 253 -19.67 -6.83 0.05
C ALA A 253 -18.62 -7.94 -0.12
N TYR A 254 -18.70 -8.97 0.71
CA TYR A 254 -17.78 -10.11 0.67
C TYR A 254 -18.03 -11.00 -0.54
N ASP A 255 -19.30 -11.14 -0.92
CA ASP A 255 -19.78 -11.79 -2.13
C ASP A 255 -21.13 -11.18 -2.57
N ALA A 256 -21.76 -11.75 -3.60
CA ALA A 256 -23.02 -11.24 -4.15
C ALA A 256 -24.20 -11.29 -3.15
N ALA A 257 -24.14 -12.18 -2.15
CA ALA A 257 -25.21 -12.40 -1.16
C ALA A 257 -24.88 -11.78 0.21
N THR A 258 -23.60 -11.57 0.52
CA THR A 258 -23.11 -11.23 1.85
C THR A 258 -22.53 -9.83 1.91
N THR A 259 -23.29 -8.87 2.43
CA THR A 259 -22.79 -7.56 2.81
C THR A 259 -22.87 -7.41 4.32
N LYS A 260 -21.76 -7.12 4.97
CA LYS A 260 -21.66 -7.03 6.43
C LYS A 260 -20.69 -5.95 6.88
N ASN A 261 -20.93 -5.36 8.06
CA ASN A 261 -19.92 -4.50 8.67
C ASN A 261 -18.64 -5.29 8.96
N GLN A 262 -17.48 -4.76 8.58
CA GLN A 262 -16.21 -5.47 8.61
C GLN A 262 -15.77 -5.87 10.03
N LEU A 263 -16.00 -5.01 11.04
CA LEU A 263 -15.67 -5.33 12.43
C LEU A 263 -16.56 -6.47 12.95
N VAL A 264 -17.85 -6.46 12.59
CA VAL A 264 -18.77 -7.57 12.92
C VAL A 264 -18.37 -8.84 12.19
N ALA A 265 -17.96 -8.75 10.91
CA ALA A 265 -17.52 -9.94 10.17
C ALA A 265 -16.26 -10.57 10.80
N LEU A 266 -15.29 -9.76 11.24
CA LEU A 266 -14.10 -10.24 11.95
C LEU A 266 -14.44 -10.87 13.31
N ASP A 267 -15.43 -10.30 14.03
CA ASP A 267 -15.89 -10.85 15.31
C ASP A 267 -16.61 -12.19 15.12
N ASP A 268 -17.48 -12.30 14.11
CA ASP A 268 -18.16 -13.56 13.77
C ASP A 268 -17.18 -14.68 13.39
N LEU A 269 -16.13 -14.33 12.65
CA LEU A 269 -15.05 -15.24 12.29
C LEU A 269 -14.14 -15.59 13.48
N LYS A 270 -14.40 -15.01 14.67
CA LYS A 270 -13.58 -15.18 15.89
C LYS A 270 -12.14 -14.69 15.69
N LEU A 271 -11.96 -13.72 14.80
CA LEU A 271 -10.65 -13.09 14.52
C LEU A 271 -10.42 -11.80 15.32
N LEU A 272 -11.45 -11.28 16.02
CA LEU A 272 -11.36 -10.04 16.80
C LEU A 272 -11.60 -10.32 18.29
N SER A 273 -10.74 -9.79 19.15
CA SER A 273 -10.88 -9.87 20.60
C SER A 273 -11.07 -8.48 21.22
N GLY A 274 -11.89 -8.39 22.28
CA GLY A 274 -12.14 -7.13 22.97
C GLY A 274 -13.09 -6.17 22.23
N PHE A 275 -13.73 -6.62 21.16
CA PHE A 275 -14.73 -5.83 20.45
C PHE A 275 -16.07 -5.85 21.19
N THR A 276 -16.62 -4.67 21.46
CA THR A 276 -17.85 -4.51 22.25
C THR A 276 -19.07 -4.14 21.40
N GLY A 277 -18.92 -4.20 20.06
CA GLY A 277 -20.00 -3.91 19.13
C GLY A 277 -19.81 -2.59 18.37
N ILE A 278 -20.53 -2.44 17.25
CA ILE A 278 -20.39 -1.28 16.35
C ILE A 278 -20.98 0.00 16.94
N ALA A 279 -21.89 -0.08 17.90
CA ALA A 279 -22.53 1.09 18.50
C ALA A 279 -21.53 2.03 19.21
N THR A 280 -20.43 1.48 19.72
CA THR A 280 -19.36 2.22 20.40
C THR A 280 -18.10 2.35 19.56
N ALA A 281 -18.05 1.70 18.40
CA ALA A 281 -16.88 1.73 17.53
C ALA A 281 -16.81 3.07 16.77
N PRO A 282 -15.64 3.73 16.76
CA PRO A 282 -15.48 4.97 16.03
C PRO A 282 -15.61 4.73 14.52
N VAL A 283 -16.01 5.78 13.79
CA VAL A 283 -16.17 5.74 12.34
C VAL A 283 -15.54 7.00 11.70
N ASN A 284 -14.76 6.80 10.65
CA ASN A 284 -14.31 7.87 9.77
C ASN A 284 -15.33 8.12 8.65
N ALA A 285 -15.41 9.35 8.20
CA ALA A 285 -16.18 9.69 7.00
C ALA A 285 -15.61 9.00 5.75
N ASP A 286 -16.45 8.70 4.77
CA ASP A 286 -15.98 8.53 3.39
C ASP A 286 -15.87 9.94 2.77
N TRP A 287 -14.69 10.31 2.34
CA TRP A 287 -14.45 11.64 1.77
C TRP A 287 -15.32 11.95 0.55
N ARG A 288 -15.85 10.93 -0.13
CA ARG A 288 -16.72 11.03 -1.30
C ARG A 288 -18.20 11.16 -0.95
N ASP A 289 -18.59 10.77 0.25
CA ASP A 289 -20.00 10.77 0.67
C ASP A 289 -20.47 12.19 0.99
N THR A 290 -21.16 12.81 0.03
CA THR A 290 -21.65 14.19 0.15
C THR A 290 -22.80 14.35 1.15
N THR A 291 -23.34 13.28 1.72
CA THR A 291 -24.31 13.36 2.82
C THR A 291 -23.64 13.69 4.15
N GLN A 292 -22.33 13.51 4.25
CA GLN A 292 -21.54 13.87 5.41
C GLN A 292 -21.01 15.30 5.31
N THR A 293 -20.75 15.92 6.46
CA THR A 293 -20.26 17.30 6.47
C THR A 293 -18.92 17.42 5.75
N LEU A 294 -18.72 18.55 5.09
CA LEU A 294 -17.48 18.83 4.36
C LEU A 294 -16.25 18.75 5.29
N GLU A 295 -16.38 19.23 6.53
CA GLU A 295 -15.32 19.14 7.53
C GLU A 295 -14.98 17.69 7.90
N ALA A 296 -15.96 16.82 8.14
CA ALA A 296 -15.73 15.42 8.45
C ALA A 296 -15.02 14.70 7.29
N ARG A 297 -15.43 14.99 6.05
CA ARG A 297 -14.84 14.46 4.82
C ARG A 297 -13.37 14.91 4.65
N ALA A 298 -13.11 16.21 4.85
CA ALA A 298 -11.78 16.78 4.75
C ALA A 298 -10.84 16.19 5.83
N LYS A 299 -11.30 16.12 7.08
CA LYS A 299 -10.53 15.53 8.19
C LYS A 299 -10.23 14.04 7.97
N ALA A 300 -11.21 13.27 7.49
CA ALA A 300 -11.00 11.86 7.17
C ALA A 300 -9.98 11.67 6.02
N TYR A 301 -10.01 12.54 5.01
CA TYR A 301 -9.03 12.52 3.93
C TYR A 301 -7.62 12.84 4.43
N LEU A 302 -7.47 13.86 5.25
CA LEU A 302 -6.18 14.26 5.84
C LEU A 302 -5.63 13.20 6.79
N ASP A 303 -6.48 12.58 7.64
CA ASP A 303 -6.07 11.45 8.49
C ASP A 303 -5.55 10.27 7.66
N SER A 304 -6.23 9.92 6.59
CA SER A 304 -5.86 8.75 5.78
C SER A 304 -4.64 8.97 4.88
N ASN A 305 -4.45 10.21 4.38
CA ASN A 305 -3.43 10.50 3.37
C ASN A 305 -2.19 11.23 3.91
N CYS A 306 -2.27 11.86 5.07
CA CYS A 306 -1.21 12.72 5.59
C CYS A 306 -0.77 12.35 7.01
N ALA A 307 -1.69 11.87 7.84
CA ALA A 307 -1.44 11.66 9.27
C ALA A 307 -0.37 10.63 9.59
N HIS A 308 -0.10 9.66 8.70
CA HIS A 308 0.95 8.68 8.91
C HIS A 308 2.36 9.28 8.99
N CYS A 309 2.57 10.48 8.41
CA CYS A 309 3.78 11.27 8.59
C CYS A 309 3.55 12.45 9.53
N HIS A 310 2.38 13.10 9.46
CA HIS A 310 2.00 14.29 10.21
C HIS A 310 1.24 13.92 11.50
N ASN A 311 1.93 13.28 12.43
CA ASN A 311 1.50 12.95 13.79
C ASN A 311 2.67 13.12 14.76
N PRO A 312 2.47 13.11 16.09
CA PRO A 312 3.52 13.34 17.06
C PRO A 312 4.74 12.40 16.97
N GLY A 313 4.54 11.14 16.52
CA GLY A 313 5.61 10.15 16.30
C GLY A 313 5.98 9.93 14.84
N GLY A 314 5.45 10.71 13.92
CA GLY A 314 5.68 10.54 12.48
C GLY A 314 6.89 11.32 11.95
N ASN A 315 7.37 10.96 10.78
CA ASN A 315 8.57 11.56 10.14
C ASN A 315 8.44 13.06 9.85
N ALA A 316 7.24 13.64 9.88
CA ALA A 316 7.00 15.07 9.71
C ALA A 316 6.54 15.76 11.01
N SER A 317 6.76 15.14 12.18
CA SER A 317 6.37 15.68 13.49
C SER A 317 6.94 17.07 13.75
N GLN A 318 8.19 17.34 13.34
CA GLN A 318 8.85 18.64 13.47
C GLN A 318 8.14 19.77 12.71
N SER A 319 7.28 19.47 11.74
CA SER A 319 6.47 20.50 11.07
C SER A 319 5.44 21.13 12.01
N GLY A 320 5.14 20.48 13.12
CA GLY A 320 4.08 20.86 14.04
C GLY A 320 2.69 20.84 13.42
N LEU A 321 2.55 20.29 12.20
CA LEU A 321 1.28 20.03 11.53
C LEU A 321 0.86 18.61 11.92
N MET A 322 -0.21 18.50 12.68
CA MET A 322 -0.74 17.22 13.16
C MET A 322 -2.07 16.96 12.46
N LEU A 323 -2.17 15.86 11.74
CA LEU A 323 -3.34 15.53 10.92
C LEU A 323 -3.96 14.18 11.30
N ASP A 324 -3.44 13.55 12.35
CA ASP A 324 -3.99 12.33 12.91
C ASP A 324 -5.24 12.62 13.74
N TYR A 325 -6.26 11.81 13.56
CA TYR A 325 -7.54 11.97 14.23
C TYR A 325 -7.44 11.91 15.76
N ALA A 326 -6.54 11.10 16.30
CA ALA A 326 -6.34 10.99 17.74
C ALA A 326 -5.90 12.32 18.37
N THR A 327 -4.97 13.02 17.70
CA THR A 327 -4.46 14.32 18.19
C THR A 327 -5.43 15.47 17.90
N VAL A 328 -6.09 15.46 16.76
CA VAL A 328 -6.87 16.62 16.29
C VAL A 328 -8.38 16.40 16.29
N GLY A 329 -8.86 15.15 16.30
CA GLY A 329 -10.28 14.87 16.48
C GLY A 329 -10.82 15.35 17.83
N THR A 330 -9.95 15.45 18.82
CA THR A 330 -10.26 15.85 20.20
C THR A 330 -9.79 17.27 20.56
N THR A 331 -9.01 17.93 19.69
CA THR A 331 -8.49 19.27 19.96
C THR A 331 -9.36 20.37 19.39
N THR A 332 -9.60 21.38 20.20
CA THR A 332 -10.22 22.64 19.77
C THR A 332 -9.21 23.63 19.18
N THR A 333 -7.93 23.24 19.03
CA THR A 333 -6.87 24.12 18.56
C THR A 333 -6.69 24.00 17.04
N PRO A 334 -7.28 24.91 16.24
CA PRO A 334 -7.24 24.82 14.77
C PRO A 334 -5.83 24.87 14.18
N SER A 335 -4.90 25.54 14.85
CA SER A 335 -3.51 25.66 14.38
C SER A 335 -2.77 24.33 14.33
N LYS A 336 -3.18 23.31 15.08
CA LYS A 336 -2.60 21.97 14.94
C LYS A 336 -2.91 21.35 13.58
N TRP A 337 -4.07 21.64 13.01
CA TRP A 337 -4.45 21.24 11.65
C TRP A 337 -3.82 22.11 10.56
N GLY A 338 -3.05 23.11 10.90
CA GLY A 338 -2.46 24.04 9.96
C GLY A 338 -3.25 25.32 9.74
N VAL A 339 -4.47 25.43 10.32
CA VAL A 339 -5.31 26.63 10.21
C VAL A 339 -4.64 27.77 10.97
N CYS A 340 -4.38 28.88 10.26
CA CYS A 340 -3.66 30.06 10.76
C CYS A 340 -2.24 29.76 11.31
N LYS A 341 -1.71 28.59 11.01
CA LYS A 341 -0.35 28.18 11.40
C LYS A 341 0.66 28.65 10.37
N LYS A 342 1.65 29.42 10.80
CA LYS A 342 2.77 29.81 9.95
C LYS A 342 3.61 28.59 9.58
N PRO A 343 3.94 28.39 8.29
CA PRO A 343 4.83 27.32 7.86
C PRO A 343 6.22 27.48 8.46
N LEU A 344 6.85 26.39 8.91
CA LEU A 344 8.21 26.43 9.47
C LEU A 344 9.29 26.45 8.37
N ALA A 345 9.09 25.70 7.29
CA ALA A 345 10.07 25.53 6.23
C ALA A 345 9.78 26.33 4.95
N TYR A 346 8.53 26.78 4.76
CA TYR A 346 8.06 27.48 3.56
C TYR A 346 7.74 28.96 3.82
N GLY A 347 7.92 29.43 5.06
CA GLY A 347 7.50 30.73 5.54
C GLY A 347 8.67 31.65 5.87
N GLY A 348 9.38 32.18 4.88
CA GLY A 348 10.34 33.27 5.05
C GLY A 348 9.77 34.62 4.67
N PRO A 349 10.48 35.74 4.89
CA PRO A 349 10.11 37.03 4.33
C PRO A 349 9.99 36.92 2.80
N GLY A 350 8.80 37.24 2.26
CA GLY A 350 8.51 37.14 0.83
C GLY A 350 7.96 35.79 0.38
N ALA A 351 7.75 34.81 1.29
CA ALA A 351 7.07 33.58 0.94
C ALA A 351 5.61 33.85 0.55
N PRO A 352 5.09 33.23 -0.52
CA PRO A 352 3.74 33.49 -1.01
C PRO A 352 2.65 32.97 -0.07
N TYR A 353 2.99 32.07 0.89
CA TYR A 353 2.04 31.41 1.78
C TYR A 353 2.20 31.91 3.22
N ARG A 354 1.21 32.62 3.70
CA ARG A 354 1.17 33.13 5.07
C ARG A 354 0.93 32.02 6.09
N TYR A 355 0.03 31.08 5.75
CA TYR A 355 -0.37 29.99 6.62
C TYR A 355 -0.37 28.63 5.91
N GLY A 356 -0.32 27.57 6.70
CA GLY A 356 -0.57 26.22 6.21
C GLY A 356 -1.97 26.11 5.59
N ILE A 357 -2.97 26.66 6.29
CA ILE A 357 -4.33 26.85 5.81
C ILE A 357 -4.74 28.30 6.14
N GLU A 358 -5.04 29.07 5.11
CA GLU A 358 -5.60 30.43 5.21
C GLU A 358 -7.12 30.31 5.14
N PRO A 359 -7.87 30.57 6.24
CA PRO A 359 -9.33 30.44 6.24
C PRO A 359 -10.00 31.31 5.17
N GLY A 360 -10.91 30.69 4.40
CA GLY A 360 -11.62 31.37 3.32
C GLY A 360 -10.79 31.58 2.04
N GLN A 361 -9.54 31.10 1.99
CA GLN A 361 -8.63 31.38 0.88
C GLN A 361 -7.81 30.14 0.50
N ALA A 362 -8.44 29.23 -0.22
CA ALA A 362 -7.83 27.96 -0.63
C ALA A 362 -6.57 28.19 -1.49
N ASP A 363 -6.61 29.13 -2.44
CA ASP A 363 -5.56 29.36 -3.44
C ASP A 363 -4.24 29.86 -2.84
N VAL A 364 -4.28 30.46 -1.66
CA VAL A 364 -3.10 30.93 -0.93
C VAL A 364 -2.76 30.06 0.29
N SER A 365 -3.39 28.90 0.40
CA SER A 365 -3.13 27.91 1.44
C SER A 365 -2.03 26.95 1.02
N LEU A 366 -0.92 26.88 1.79
CA LEU A 366 0.21 26.03 1.48
C LEU A 366 -0.15 24.54 1.40
N LEU A 367 -1.08 24.07 2.23
CA LEU A 367 -1.55 22.68 2.23
C LEU A 367 -2.08 22.30 0.83
N LEU A 368 -3.01 23.09 0.30
CA LEU A 368 -3.63 22.82 -1.00
C LEU A 368 -2.61 22.96 -2.14
N TYR A 369 -1.76 23.99 -2.10
CA TYR A 369 -0.67 24.14 -3.06
C TYR A 369 0.17 22.86 -3.17
N ARG A 370 0.64 22.32 -2.04
CA ARG A 370 1.47 21.11 -2.02
C ARG A 370 0.70 19.85 -2.44
N MET A 371 -0.60 19.80 -2.20
CA MET A 371 -1.46 18.71 -2.65
C MET A 371 -1.68 18.74 -4.18
N GLN A 372 -1.71 19.91 -4.78
CA GLN A 372 -1.92 20.09 -6.23
C GLN A 372 -0.65 19.87 -7.06
N HIS A 373 0.54 20.02 -6.47
CA HIS A 373 1.80 19.91 -7.18
C HIS A 373 2.31 18.46 -7.21
N THR A 374 2.99 18.13 -8.32
CA THR A 374 3.64 16.83 -8.53
C THR A 374 5.17 16.95 -8.61
N ALA A 375 5.71 18.18 -8.63
CA ALA A 375 7.15 18.41 -8.58
C ALA A 375 7.73 17.95 -7.25
N THR A 376 8.87 17.27 -7.28
CA THR A 376 9.49 16.56 -6.13
C THR A 376 9.74 17.46 -4.92
N ALA A 377 10.03 18.76 -5.13
CA ALA A 377 10.28 19.72 -4.04
C ALA A 377 9.00 20.11 -3.28
N ASP A 378 7.85 20.09 -3.95
CA ASP A 378 6.60 20.66 -3.46
C ASP A 378 5.53 19.61 -3.17
N VAL A 379 5.67 18.41 -3.74
CA VAL A 379 4.64 17.37 -3.66
C VAL A 379 4.35 16.93 -2.22
N MET A 380 3.07 16.83 -1.87
CA MET A 380 2.59 16.14 -0.67
C MET A 380 1.38 15.27 -0.99
N PRO A 381 1.37 14.01 -0.53
CA PRO A 381 2.45 13.26 0.15
C PRO A 381 3.73 13.18 -0.68
N ALA A 382 4.88 13.25 0.01
CA ALA A 382 6.20 13.25 -0.64
C ALA A 382 6.61 11.87 -1.21
N VAL A 383 5.82 10.83 -0.97
CA VAL A 383 6.08 9.45 -1.39
C VAL A 383 4.78 8.80 -1.88
N GLY A 384 4.87 8.00 -2.94
CA GLY A 384 3.76 7.17 -3.43
C GLY A 384 2.67 7.91 -4.20
N ARG A 385 2.99 9.10 -4.72
CA ARG A 385 2.10 9.90 -5.57
C ARG A 385 2.89 10.57 -6.71
N HIS A 386 2.42 10.40 -7.94
CA HIS A 386 2.99 10.99 -9.16
C HIS A 386 1.96 11.82 -9.93
N VAL A 387 0.67 11.52 -9.76
CA VAL A 387 -0.42 12.27 -10.40
C VAL A 387 -1.26 13.02 -9.37
N ASN A 388 -2.02 14.00 -9.85
CA ASN A 388 -2.83 14.87 -9.01
C ASN A 388 -4.18 14.19 -8.65
N HIS A 389 -4.58 14.22 -7.37
CA HIS A 389 -5.90 13.77 -6.93
C HIS A 389 -6.90 14.91 -7.04
N THR A 390 -7.35 15.19 -8.25
CA THR A 390 -8.12 16.40 -8.60
C THR A 390 -9.38 16.54 -7.75
N GLU A 391 -10.14 15.46 -7.58
CA GLU A 391 -11.42 15.47 -6.87
C GLU A 391 -11.26 15.75 -5.37
N ALA A 392 -10.22 15.17 -4.77
CA ALA A 392 -9.94 15.42 -3.36
C ALA A 392 -9.38 16.83 -3.13
N ASN A 393 -8.56 17.33 -4.05
CA ASN A 393 -8.05 18.70 -3.97
C ASN A 393 -9.18 19.73 -4.08
N ALA A 394 -10.17 19.49 -4.95
CA ALA A 394 -11.37 20.31 -5.01
C ALA A 394 -12.11 20.30 -3.67
N MET A 395 -12.38 19.13 -3.11
CA MET A 395 -13.06 18.98 -1.82
C MET A 395 -12.31 19.67 -0.66
N ILE A 396 -10.97 19.54 -0.62
CA ILE A 396 -10.15 20.24 0.40
C ILE A 396 -10.17 21.74 0.17
N GLY A 397 -10.15 22.21 -1.08
CA GLY A 397 -10.30 23.62 -1.43
C GLY A 397 -11.64 24.20 -0.93
N ASP A 398 -12.73 23.48 -1.20
CA ASP A 398 -14.08 23.87 -0.73
C ASP A 398 -14.13 23.94 0.80
N TRP A 399 -13.51 22.96 1.50
CA TRP A 399 -13.43 22.98 2.96
C TRP A 399 -12.65 24.20 3.45
N ILE A 400 -11.48 24.50 2.90
CA ILE A 400 -10.69 25.68 3.27
C ILE A 400 -11.50 26.95 3.05
N ASN A 401 -12.21 27.08 1.92
CA ASN A 401 -13.03 28.23 1.60
C ASN A 401 -14.24 28.38 2.54
N SER A 402 -14.71 27.29 3.15
CA SER A 402 -15.79 27.32 4.14
C SER A 402 -15.35 27.80 5.53
N LEU A 403 -14.03 27.82 5.80
CA LEU A 403 -13.49 28.29 7.08
C LEU A 403 -13.57 29.81 7.20
N THR A 404 -13.80 30.30 8.42
CA THR A 404 -13.82 31.74 8.70
C THR A 404 -12.58 32.13 9.50
N LEU A 405 -12.26 33.46 9.51
CA LEU A 405 -11.17 34.01 10.33
C LEU A 405 -11.34 33.74 11.82
N ALA A 406 -12.56 33.54 12.29
CA ALA A 406 -12.86 33.16 13.67
C ALA A 406 -12.16 31.79 14.02
N ALA A 407 -11.84 30.95 13.03
CA ALA A 407 -11.08 29.73 13.25
C ALA A 407 -9.60 29.98 13.64
N CYS A 408 -9.13 31.22 13.59
CA CYS A 408 -7.77 31.60 14.02
C CYS A 408 -7.70 31.97 15.53
N LEU A 409 -8.82 32.17 16.16
CA LEU A 409 -8.95 32.55 17.56
C LEU A 409 -9.10 31.34 18.47
#